data_91ff4ce898095d7189aeb2c3c2e066bc
#
_entry.id   91ff4ce898095d7189aeb2c3c2e066bc
#
_cell.length_a   1.000
_cell.length_b   1.000
_cell.length_c   1.000
_cell.angle_alpha   90.00
_cell.angle_beta   90.00
_cell.angle_gamma   90.00
#
_symmetry.space_group_name_H-M   'P 1'
#
loop_
_entity.id
_entity.type
_entity.pdbx_description
1 polymer ?
#
loop_
_entity_poly.entity_id
_entity_poly.type
_entity_poly.pdbx_seq_one_letter_code
_entity_poly.pdbx_strand_id
1 'polypeptide(L)'
;MIKAVLLIGGKRYDVTDHLKNWEDVEISAKRKDIGGVVRSFSNKFEFVKGAYDLLEAEYLSNYTKASAILVIGVLNDSWGYNEKFRCKLDFSTYQSDGYTISINAIDDSVASIINANKSQVYDIPVSELKEDTLYYDRMTLRMSKPIRIYIRLNIPVIICSH
;
A
#
# COMPACT_ATOMS: atom_id res chain seq x y z
N MET A 1 19.88 12.29 -8.58
CA MET A 1 20.45 11.12 -7.90
C MET A 1 19.31 10.41 -7.15
N ILE A 2 19.25 9.09 -7.22
CA ILE A 2 18.19 8.26 -6.63
C ILE A 2 18.79 7.48 -5.47
N LYS A 3 17.98 7.19 -4.46
CA LYS A 3 18.30 6.32 -3.34
C LYS A 3 17.22 5.28 -3.18
N ALA A 4 17.61 4.00 -3.15
CA ALA A 4 16.71 2.88 -2.91
C ALA A 4 16.98 2.27 -1.53
N VAL A 5 15.93 2.08 -0.74
CA VAL A 5 16.01 1.52 0.61
C VAL A 5 15.00 0.38 0.74
N LEU A 6 15.43 -0.78 1.19
CA LEU A 6 14.56 -1.88 1.60
C LEU A 6 14.27 -1.80 3.09
N LEU A 7 12.99 -1.99 3.44
CA LEU A 7 12.52 -2.15 4.81
C LEU A 7 12.10 -3.61 5.00
N ILE A 8 12.83 -4.33 5.85
CA ILE A 8 12.56 -5.75 6.17
C ILE A 8 12.58 -5.89 7.69
N GLY A 9 11.52 -6.44 8.28
CA GLY A 9 11.43 -6.62 9.73
C GLY A 9 11.65 -5.35 10.54
N GLY A 10 11.26 -4.18 10.02
CA GLY A 10 11.45 -2.87 10.64
C GLY A 10 12.87 -2.28 10.50
N LYS A 11 13.82 -2.99 9.91
CA LYS A 11 15.17 -2.51 9.62
C LYS A 11 15.25 -1.89 8.23
N ARG A 12 16.15 -0.91 8.08
CA ARG A 12 16.39 -0.19 6.83
C ARG A 12 17.73 -0.61 6.23
N TYR A 13 17.72 -0.99 4.96
CA TYR A 13 18.90 -1.40 4.20
C TYR A 13 19.01 -0.54 2.95
N ASP A 14 20.15 0.12 2.77
CA ASP A 14 20.44 0.85 1.54
C ASP A 14 20.79 -0.17 0.44
N VAL A 15 20.01 -0.14 -0.63
CA VAL A 15 20.15 -1.06 -1.77
C VAL A 15 20.27 -0.32 -3.09
N THR A 16 20.70 0.92 -3.04
CA THR A 16 20.81 1.80 -4.21
C THR A 16 21.62 1.15 -5.34
N ASP A 17 22.78 0.57 -5.01
CA ASP A 17 23.67 -0.08 -5.98
C ASP A 17 23.31 -1.56 -6.26
N HIS A 18 22.24 -2.04 -5.65
CA HIS A 18 21.78 -3.42 -5.76
C HIS A 18 20.46 -3.57 -6.51
N LEU A 19 19.88 -2.47 -6.96
CA LEU A 19 18.69 -2.42 -7.80
C LEU A 19 19.12 -2.24 -9.26
N LYS A 20 19.00 -3.31 -10.06
CA LYS A 20 19.60 -3.38 -11.40
C LYS A 20 18.83 -2.59 -12.46
N ASN A 21 17.50 -2.65 -12.42
CA ASN A 21 16.65 -2.18 -13.52
C ASN A 21 15.71 -1.03 -13.14
N TRP A 22 16.11 -0.18 -12.20
CA TRP A 22 15.25 0.92 -11.75
C TRP A 22 14.91 1.92 -12.88
N GLU A 23 15.76 2.05 -13.90
CA GLU A 23 15.57 2.94 -15.05
C GLU A 23 14.49 2.44 -16.01
N ASP A 24 14.27 1.11 -16.03
CA ASP A 24 13.31 0.45 -16.93
C ASP A 24 11.93 0.33 -16.31
N VAL A 25 11.77 0.69 -15.02
CA VAL A 25 10.49 0.59 -14.33
C VAL A 25 9.66 1.83 -14.53
N GLU A 26 8.63 1.72 -15.34
CA GLU A 26 7.64 2.78 -15.52
C GLU A 26 6.59 2.73 -14.42
N ILE A 27 6.19 3.89 -13.95
CA ILE A 27 5.15 4.05 -12.93
C ILE A 27 3.95 4.73 -13.57
N SER A 28 2.85 4.02 -13.64
CA SER A 28 1.58 4.59 -14.05
C SER A 28 0.70 4.89 -12.83
N ALA A 29 0.04 6.05 -12.84
CA ALA A 29 -0.88 6.46 -11.81
C ALA A 29 -2.29 6.59 -12.39
N LYS A 30 -3.24 5.83 -11.87
CA LYS A 30 -4.64 5.86 -12.31
C LYS A 30 -5.55 6.25 -11.16
N ARG A 31 -6.44 7.21 -11.41
CA ARG A 31 -7.51 7.54 -10.48
C ARG A 31 -8.54 6.41 -10.46
N LYS A 32 -8.94 5.99 -9.28
CA LYS A 32 -10.00 4.99 -9.07
C LYS A 32 -11.27 5.66 -8.57
N ASP A 33 -12.39 4.97 -8.73
CA ASP A 33 -13.74 5.43 -8.37
C ASP A 33 -13.88 5.80 -6.88
N ILE A 34 -13.00 5.25 -6.05
CA ILE A 34 -12.89 5.56 -4.61
C ILE A 34 -12.25 6.93 -4.32
N GLY A 35 -11.94 7.73 -5.35
CA GLY A 35 -11.30 9.05 -5.19
C GLY A 35 -9.80 9.02 -4.96
N GLY A 36 -9.19 7.85 -4.83
CA GLY A 36 -7.73 7.68 -4.65
C GLY A 36 -6.98 7.48 -5.95
N VAL A 37 -5.67 7.70 -5.89
CA VAL A 37 -4.74 7.38 -6.98
C VAL A 37 -4.02 6.08 -6.63
N VAL A 38 -4.14 5.08 -7.50
CA VAL A 38 -3.42 3.82 -7.39
C VAL A 38 -2.30 3.81 -8.41
N ARG A 39 -1.11 3.47 -7.96
CA ARG A 39 0.08 3.34 -8.81
C ARG A 39 0.26 1.89 -9.21
N SER A 40 0.72 1.67 -10.42
CA SER A 40 1.13 0.35 -10.91
C SER A 40 2.51 0.45 -11.55
N PHE A 41 3.29 -0.59 -11.42
CA PHE A 41 4.64 -0.70 -11.96
C PHE A 41 4.60 -1.60 -13.20
N SER A 42 5.29 -1.19 -14.28
CA SER A 42 5.26 -1.92 -15.56
C SER A 42 6.04 -3.23 -15.52
N ASN A 43 7.18 -3.22 -14.81
CA ASN A 43 8.13 -4.32 -14.78
C ASN A 43 8.40 -4.79 -13.34
N LYS A 44 8.97 -5.99 -13.24
CA LYS A 44 9.51 -6.49 -11.98
C LYS A 44 10.75 -5.70 -11.59
N PHE A 45 10.95 -5.54 -10.30
CA PHE A 45 12.22 -5.05 -9.78
C PHE A 45 13.23 -6.19 -9.74
N GLU A 46 14.46 -5.91 -10.16
CA GLU A 46 15.56 -6.84 -10.18
C GLU A 46 16.61 -6.47 -9.14
N PHE A 47 16.81 -7.36 -8.18
CA PHE A 47 17.74 -7.18 -7.08
C PHE A 47 18.92 -8.11 -7.22
N VAL A 48 20.13 -7.58 -6.94
CA VAL A 48 21.39 -8.30 -7.03
C VAL A 48 22.23 -8.10 -5.76
N LYS A 49 23.32 -8.86 -5.61
CA LYS A 49 24.30 -8.72 -4.52
C LYS A 49 23.64 -8.77 -3.13
N GLY A 50 23.98 -7.84 -2.24
CA GLY A 50 23.46 -7.81 -0.88
C GLY A 50 21.94 -7.67 -0.76
N ALA A 51 21.26 -7.05 -1.74
CA ALA A 51 19.80 -7.06 -1.76
C ALA A 51 19.22 -8.45 -2.10
N TYR A 52 19.89 -9.21 -2.95
CA TYR A 52 19.57 -10.60 -3.21
C TYR A 52 19.58 -11.39 -1.90
N ASP A 53 20.69 -11.35 -1.15
CA ASP A 53 20.88 -12.12 0.10
C ASP A 53 19.79 -11.76 1.13
N LEU A 54 19.44 -10.47 1.25
CA LEU A 54 18.42 -10.00 2.17
C LEU A 54 17.02 -10.52 1.82
N LEU A 55 16.65 -10.46 0.54
CA LEU A 55 15.33 -10.89 0.08
C LEU A 55 15.20 -12.41 0.09
N GLU A 56 16.26 -13.14 -0.25
CA GLU A 56 16.31 -14.59 -0.16
C GLU A 56 16.17 -15.06 1.29
N ALA A 57 16.92 -14.46 2.23
CA ALA A 57 16.82 -14.77 3.64
C ALA A 57 15.42 -14.50 4.20
N GLU A 58 14.78 -13.38 3.81
CA GLU A 58 13.41 -13.07 4.19
C GLU A 58 12.43 -14.11 3.64
N TYR A 59 12.56 -14.46 2.35
CA TYR A 59 11.71 -15.47 1.72
C TYR A 59 11.86 -16.84 2.35
N LEU A 60 13.08 -17.34 2.57
CA LEU A 60 13.33 -18.64 3.17
C LEU A 60 12.89 -18.72 4.64
N SER A 61 12.96 -17.61 5.37
CA SER A 61 12.56 -17.58 6.78
C SER A 61 11.03 -17.49 6.96
N ASN A 62 10.34 -16.77 6.10
CA ASN A 62 8.95 -16.41 6.29
C ASN A 62 8.00 -16.95 5.20
N TYR A 63 8.52 -17.47 4.07
CA TYR A 63 7.75 -18.02 2.95
C TYR A 63 6.55 -17.13 2.56
N THR A 64 5.34 -17.62 2.76
CA THR A 64 4.09 -16.92 2.41
C THR A 64 3.84 -15.66 3.25
N LYS A 65 4.53 -15.50 4.38
CA LYS A 65 4.47 -14.31 5.24
C LYS A 65 5.60 -13.32 4.98
N ALA A 66 6.52 -13.64 4.06
CA ALA A 66 7.60 -12.75 3.69
C ALA A 66 7.08 -11.36 3.28
N SER A 67 7.72 -10.32 3.79
CA SER A 67 7.28 -8.95 3.57
C SER A 67 8.45 -7.99 3.52
N ALA A 68 8.57 -7.28 2.43
CA ALA A 68 9.54 -6.20 2.29
C ALA A 68 8.89 -5.00 1.60
N ILE A 69 9.33 -3.81 1.98
CA ILE A 69 8.89 -2.55 1.38
C ILE A 69 10.10 -1.90 0.72
N LEU A 70 9.95 -1.54 -0.54
CA LEU A 70 10.93 -0.76 -1.28
C LEU A 70 10.52 0.72 -1.23
N VAL A 71 11.46 1.55 -0.79
CA VAL A 71 11.32 3.02 -0.77
C VAL A 71 12.33 3.61 -1.73
N ILE A 72 11.85 4.41 -2.68
CA ILE A 72 12.69 5.12 -3.63
C ILE A 72 12.60 6.61 -3.34
N GLY A 73 13.74 7.21 -3.02
CA GLY A 73 13.90 8.62 -2.77
C GLY A 73 14.65 9.32 -3.90
N VAL A 74 14.32 10.59 -4.10
CA VAL A 74 15.00 11.48 -5.06
C VAL A 74 15.72 12.58 -4.28
N LEU A 75 16.94 12.88 -4.67
CA LEU A 75 17.74 13.96 -4.08
C LEU A 75 16.99 15.30 -4.25
N ASN A 76 16.87 16.04 -3.17
CA ASN A 76 16.32 17.40 -3.16
C ASN A 76 17.42 18.46 -3.18
N ASP A 77 17.02 19.72 -3.30
CA ASP A 77 17.93 20.88 -3.37
C ASP A 77 18.72 21.10 -2.06
N SER A 78 18.26 20.52 -0.96
CA SER A 78 18.91 20.58 0.37
C SER A 78 19.86 19.42 0.62
N TRP A 79 20.25 18.65 -0.40
CA TRP A 79 21.12 17.46 -0.32
C TRP A 79 20.53 16.32 0.52
N GLY A 80 19.22 16.37 0.82
CA GLY A 80 18.46 15.28 1.42
C GLY A 80 17.75 14.43 0.37
N TYR A 81 17.14 13.32 0.80
CA TYR A 81 16.31 12.48 -0.06
C TYR A 81 14.86 12.59 0.34
N ASN A 82 14.01 13.01 -0.60
CA ASN A 82 12.56 12.96 -0.45
C ASN A 82 12.06 11.62 -0.94
N GLU A 83 11.27 10.94 -0.13
CA GLU A 83 10.55 9.73 -0.54
C GLU A 83 9.62 10.06 -1.72
N LYS A 84 9.87 9.44 -2.85
CA LYS A 84 9.08 9.62 -4.07
C LYS A 84 8.07 8.50 -4.25
N PHE A 85 8.51 7.27 -3.99
CA PHE A 85 7.71 6.07 -4.13
C PHE A 85 7.92 5.14 -2.95
N ARG A 86 6.83 4.51 -2.53
CA ARG A 86 6.82 3.45 -1.55
C ARG A 86 5.96 2.33 -2.09
N CYS A 87 6.50 1.13 -2.14
CA CYS A 87 5.81 -0.04 -2.65
C CYS A 87 6.16 -1.27 -1.83
N LYS A 88 5.18 -2.16 -1.69
CA LYS A 88 5.36 -3.47 -1.07
C LYS A 88 5.79 -4.46 -2.15
N LEU A 89 6.80 -5.27 -1.87
CA LEU A 89 7.23 -6.35 -2.76
C LEU A 89 6.26 -7.54 -2.64
N ASP A 90 5.83 -8.05 -3.79
CA ASP A 90 4.90 -9.16 -3.87
C ASP A 90 5.66 -10.49 -3.98
N PHE A 91 5.92 -11.10 -2.85
CA PHE A 91 6.64 -12.36 -2.78
C PHE A 91 5.93 -13.54 -3.47
N SER A 92 4.65 -13.42 -3.82
CA SER A 92 3.97 -14.44 -4.64
C SER A 92 4.54 -14.51 -6.06
N THR A 93 5.18 -13.43 -6.51
CA THR A 93 5.80 -13.31 -7.83
C THR A 93 7.33 -13.47 -7.80
N TYR A 94 7.87 -13.88 -6.66
CA TYR A 94 9.31 -14.08 -6.45
C TYR A 94 9.89 -15.08 -7.46
N GLN A 95 10.95 -14.69 -8.13
CA GLN A 95 11.71 -15.53 -9.04
C GLN A 95 13.19 -15.27 -8.79
N SER A 96 13.98 -16.34 -8.67
CA SER A 96 15.43 -16.28 -8.50
C SER A 96 16.12 -17.15 -9.55
N ASP A 97 17.20 -16.62 -10.11
CA ASP A 97 18.12 -17.36 -10.99
C ASP A 97 19.44 -17.73 -10.29
N GLY A 98 19.53 -17.50 -8.97
CA GLY A 98 20.73 -17.72 -8.17
C GLY A 98 21.66 -16.50 -8.07
N TYR A 99 21.43 -15.46 -8.87
CA TYR A 99 22.21 -14.20 -8.86
C TYR A 99 21.32 -12.97 -8.80
N THR A 100 20.12 -13.08 -9.35
CA THR A 100 19.13 -11.99 -9.42
C THR A 100 17.80 -12.46 -8.89
N ILE A 101 17.16 -11.65 -8.07
CA ILE A 101 15.77 -11.82 -7.67
C ILE A 101 14.92 -10.84 -8.47
N SER A 102 13.93 -11.40 -9.18
CA SER A 102 12.90 -10.61 -9.88
C SER A 102 11.59 -10.71 -9.14
N ILE A 103 11.02 -9.56 -8.75
CA ILE A 103 9.82 -9.50 -7.92
C ILE A 103 8.94 -8.31 -8.32
N ASN A 104 7.62 -8.50 -8.38
CA ASN A 104 6.68 -7.42 -8.62
C ASN A 104 6.54 -6.52 -7.39
N ALA A 105 6.13 -5.29 -7.61
CA ALA A 105 5.78 -4.38 -6.55
C ALA A 105 4.30 -3.97 -6.61
N ILE A 106 3.71 -3.83 -5.44
CA ILE A 106 2.35 -3.34 -5.24
C ILE A 106 2.44 -1.99 -4.55
N ASP A 107 1.65 -1.02 -5.02
CA ASP A 107 1.57 0.29 -4.38
C ASP A 107 1.09 0.14 -2.92
N ASP A 108 1.90 0.61 -1.98
CA ASP A 108 1.62 0.59 -0.53
C ASP A 108 0.80 1.81 -0.08
N SER A 109 0.05 2.42 -0.98
CA SER A 109 -0.83 3.54 -0.66
C SER A 109 -2.12 3.09 0.02
N VAL A 110 -2.70 3.98 0.83
CA VAL A 110 -4.02 3.75 1.45
C VAL A 110 -5.07 3.45 0.38
N ALA A 111 -5.00 4.13 -0.78
CA ALA A 111 -5.91 3.90 -1.89
C ALA A 111 -5.80 2.47 -2.46
N SER A 112 -4.60 1.90 -2.49
CA SER A 112 -4.37 0.51 -2.92
C SER A 112 -4.95 -0.49 -1.92
N ILE A 113 -4.72 -0.28 -0.63
CA ILE A 113 -5.29 -1.10 0.45
C ILE A 113 -6.81 -1.07 0.42
N ILE A 114 -7.39 0.11 0.28
CA ILE A 114 -8.82 0.33 0.15
C ILE A 114 -9.38 -0.44 -1.06
N ASN A 115 -8.75 -0.30 -2.22
CA ASN A 115 -9.20 -0.97 -3.44
C ASN A 115 -9.11 -2.51 -3.33
N ALA A 116 -8.08 -3.03 -2.67
CA ALA A 116 -7.93 -4.47 -2.43
C ALA A 116 -9.03 -5.03 -1.51
N ASN A 117 -9.49 -4.23 -0.55
CA ASN A 117 -10.47 -4.64 0.45
C ASN A 117 -11.92 -4.18 0.15
N LYS A 118 -12.17 -3.60 -1.02
CA LYS A 118 -13.49 -3.01 -1.37
C LYS A 118 -14.67 -3.98 -1.35
N SER A 119 -14.40 -5.28 -1.50
CA SER A 119 -15.42 -6.35 -1.47
C SER A 119 -15.55 -7.03 -0.10
N GLN A 120 -14.71 -6.66 0.87
CA GLN A 120 -14.83 -7.22 2.21
C GLN A 120 -15.99 -6.57 2.95
N VAL A 121 -16.79 -7.38 3.60
CA VAL A 121 -17.93 -6.95 4.41
C VAL A 121 -17.61 -7.28 5.87
N TYR A 122 -17.77 -6.30 6.76
CA TYR A 122 -17.59 -6.50 8.20
C TYR A 122 -18.92 -6.19 8.90
N ASP A 123 -19.37 -7.12 9.69
CA ASP A 123 -20.52 -6.89 10.57
C ASP A 123 -20.05 -6.15 11.81
N ILE A 124 -20.55 -4.94 12.00
CA ILE A 124 -20.29 -4.16 13.21
C ILE A 124 -21.52 -4.34 14.12
N PRO A 125 -21.36 -5.01 15.28
CA PRO A 125 -22.48 -5.13 16.23
C PRO A 125 -22.92 -3.75 16.70
N VAL A 126 -24.22 -3.50 16.69
CA VAL A 126 -24.80 -2.20 17.09
C VAL A 126 -24.40 -1.83 18.52
N SER A 127 -24.15 -2.82 19.37
CA SER A 127 -23.67 -2.64 20.76
C SER A 127 -22.27 -2.03 20.85
N GLU A 128 -21.45 -2.08 19.79
CA GLU A 128 -20.11 -1.47 19.75
C GLU A 128 -20.14 -0.03 19.21
N LEU A 129 -21.26 0.38 18.62
CA LEU A 129 -21.46 1.76 18.19
C LEU A 129 -21.70 2.59 19.46
N LYS A 130 -20.70 3.37 19.85
CA LYS A 130 -20.93 4.44 20.85
C LYS A 130 -21.93 5.41 20.26
N GLU A 131 -22.91 5.81 21.06
CA GLU A 131 -23.79 6.93 20.70
C GLU A 131 -22.91 8.16 20.48
N ASP A 132 -22.71 8.50 19.21
CA ASP A 132 -22.05 9.73 18.84
C ASP A 132 -23.11 10.72 18.38
N THR A 133 -23.22 11.83 19.10
CA THR A 133 -24.17 12.87 18.75
C THR A 133 -23.63 13.64 17.54
N LEU A 134 -24.15 13.36 16.36
CA LEU A 134 -23.82 14.13 15.16
C LEU A 134 -24.49 15.51 15.25
N TYR A 135 -23.71 16.52 15.58
CA TYR A 135 -24.16 17.92 15.53
C TYR A 135 -24.12 18.41 14.08
N TYR A 136 -25.30 18.50 13.45
CA TYR A 136 -25.47 19.23 12.19
C TYR A 136 -25.84 20.68 12.48
N ASP A 137 -24.90 21.58 12.26
CA ASP A 137 -25.18 23.01 12.35
C ASP A 137 -26.10 23.40 11.17
N ARG A 138 -27.39 23.64 11.46
CA ARG A 138 -28.44 24.14 10.55
C ARG A 138 -29.10 23.17 9.56
N MET A 139 -29.13 21.89 9.79
CA MET A 139 -30.05 21.00 9.05
C MET A 139 -31.17 20.49 9.95
N THR A 140 -32.37 21.07 9.77
CA THR A 140 -33.58 20.45 10.30
C THR A 140 -34.08 19.42 9.30
N LEU A 141 -33.69 18.15 9.49
CA LEU A 141 -34.29 17.05 8.73
C LEU A 141 -35.68 16.75 9.29
N ARG A 142 -36.74 17.19 8.60
CA ARG A 142 -38.06 16.67 8.83
C ARG A 142 -38.18 15.30 8.19
N MET A 143 -38.05 14.27 9.00
CA MET A 143 -38.17 12.89 8.53
C MET A 143 -39.56 12.34 8.77
N SER A 144 -40.23 12.02 7.67
CA SER A 144 -41.49 11.25 7.69
C SER A 144 -41.23 9.74 7.47
N LYS A 145 -39.98 9.32 7.24
CA LYS A 145 -39.61 7.92 6.99
C LYS A 145 -38.20 7.66 7.54
N PRO A 146 -37.89 6.40 7.96
CA PRO A 146 -36.56 6.04 8.43
C PRO A 146 -35.52 6.28 7.33
N ILE A 147 -34.48 7.05 7.63
CA ILE A 147 -33.32 7.22 6.75
C ILE A 147 -32.34 6.10 7.05
N ARG A 148 -31.94 5.40 6.00
CA ARG A 148 -30.78 4.52 6.03
C ARG A 148 -29.58 5.31 5.55
N ILE A 149 -28.65 5.64 6.44
CA ILE A 149 -27.40 6.28 6.09
C ILE A 149 -26.40 5.19 5.79
N TYR A 150 -25.92 5.15 4.54
CA TYR A 150 -24.88 4.25 4.11
C TYR A 150 -23.55 5.01 4.10
N ILE A 151 -22.69 4.77 5.08
CA ILE A 151 -21.33 5.28 5.06
C ILE A 151 -20.45 4.22 4.42
N ARG A 152 -20.07 4.40 3.17
CA ARG A 152 -19.02 3.60 2.54
C ARG A 152 -17.66 4.14 2.98
N LEU A 153 -17.20 3.73 4.12
CA LEU A 153 -15.77 3.73 4.42
C LEU A 153 -15.24 2.45 3.80
N ASN A 154 -14.81 2.41 2.64
CA ASN A 154 -14.18 1.28 1.97
C ASN A 154 -14.35 -0.14 2.51
N ILE A 155 -15.11 -0.31 3.49
CA ILE A 155 -15.58 -1.49 4.13
C ILE A 155 -16.77 -1.04 4.96
N PRO A 156 -17.68 -1.81 5.04
CA PRO A 156 -19.10 -1.91 4.92
C PRO A 156 -19.86 -0.74 5.49
N VAL A 157 -20.97 -0.72 5.07
CA VAL A 157 -22.11 0.10 5.38
C VAL A 157 -22.44 0.08 6.87
N ILE A 158 -22.33 1.19 7.56
CA ILE A 158 -23.04 1.41 8.81
C ILE A 158 -24.47 1.80 8.45
N ILE A 159 -25.42 0.95 8.72
CA ILE A 159 -26.84 1.29 8.59
C ILE A 159 -27.31 1.78 9.95
N CYS A 160 -27.48 3.07 10.12
CA CYS A 160 -28.26 3.59 11.23
C CYS A 160 -29.74 3.63 10.79
N SER A 161 -30.56 2.70 11.29
CA SER A 161 -32.01 2.78 11.18
C SER A 161 -32.55 3.39 12.47
N HIS A 162 -33.21 4.52 12.38
CA HIS A 162 -34.09 5.04 13.41
C HIS A 162 -35.52 4.61 13.12
#